data_714c26d958017b274681dd79ba22958d
#
_entry.id   714c26d958017b274681dd79ba22958d
#
_cell.length_a   1.000
_cell.length_b   1.000
_cell.length_c   1.000
_cell.angle_alpha   90.00
_cell.angle_beta   90.00
_cell.angle_gamma   90.00
#
_symmetry.space_group_name_H-M   'P 1'
#
loop_
_entity.id
_entity.type
_entity.pdbx_description
1 polymer ?
#
loop_
_entity_poly.entity_id
_entity_poly.type
_entity_poly.pdbx_seq_one_letter_code
_entity_poly.pdbx_strand_id
1 'polypeptide(L)'
;MRRNRTLISLAGGLALIAGAAATLAQAPQPHRLNRAIELLSEGQPVYYTGSHSGTEGSFEQGKKDAQTYADYISYDMEHAPFDVKGLADYMRGLVAGGPTRSGHRTPAVIVNVPVNGTDETTVRANAWMFQQVLATGVHGVMLTHADTPGAVRAFVEAVRFPIHKQGLDKGIQEGRRGAHGTPTAAKIWGISDDEYLDKADPWPLNPDGELLLGVKIEDKYALANAEETLKVPGIAFAEWGPGDMALSLGVRGPDAVNDPRMRAARARVFAACKANHLFFLNSMNPSNVVDMIKEGVMIGPASQQTAEIGRKFTKRLLPW
;
A
#
# COMPACT_ATOMS: atom_id res chain seq x y z
N MET A 1 20.91 70.52 66.95
CA MET A 1 21.83 69.52 66.47
C MET A 1 21.01 68.43 65.78
N ARG A 2 20.92 68.46 64.44
CA ARG A 2 20.16 67.45 63.64
C ARG A 2 21.22 66.64 62.85
N ARG A 3 21.18 65.27 63.07
CA ARG A 3 22.02 64.32 62.33
C ARG A 3 21.25 63.88 61.11
N ASN A 4 21.77 64.17 59.90
CA ASN A 4 21.34 63.60 58.65
C ASN A 4 21.86 62.15 58.55
N ARG A 5 20.96 61.20 58.26
CA ARG A 5 21.29 59.84 57.86
C ARG A 5 20.98 59.68 56.34
N THR A 6 22.04 59.46 55.58
CA THR A 6 21.99 59.19 54.16
C THR A 6 21.60 57.72 53.98
N LEU A 7 20.52 57.44 53.23
CA LEU A 7 20.12 56.14 52.81
C LEU A 7 20.74 55.82 51.43
N ILE A 8 21.56 54.80 51.36
CA ILE A 8 22.10 54.25 50.09
C ILE A 8 21.11 53.20 49.59
N SER A 9 20.48 53.48 48.45
CA SER A 9 19.63 52.51 47.73
C SER A 9 20.49 51.62 46.83
N LEU A 10 20.56 50.32 47.12
CA LEU A 10 21.08 49.33 46.19
C LEU A 10 19.95 48.94 45.23
N ALA A 11 20.08 49.29 43.96
CA ALA A 11 19.25 48.79 42.89
C ALA A 11 19.83 47.46 42.38
N GLY A 12 19.20 46.35 42.79
CA GLY A 12 19.50 45.01 42.24
C GLY A 12 18.80 44.80 40.89
N GLY A 13 19.57 44.77 39.83
CA GLY A 13 19.05 44.44 38.50
C GLY A 13 18.77 42.91 38.38
N LEU A 14 17.51 42.50 38.26
CA LEU A 14 17.13 41.17 37.84
C LEU A 14 17.27 41.08 36.33
N ALA A 15 18.24 40.31 35.84
CA ALA A 15 18.34 39.93 34.44
C ALA A 15 17.36 38.79 34.17
N LEU A 16 16.27 39.08 33.46
CA LEU A 16 15.34 38.08 32.92
C LEU A 16 16.03 37.37 31.75
N ILE A 17 16.47 36.12 31.96
CA ILE A 17 16.88 35.22 30.89
C ILE A 17 15.58 34.65 30.25
N ALA A 18 15.17 35.26 29.14
CA ALA A 18 14.10 34.69 28.31
C ALA A 18 14.66 33.46 27.58
N GLY A 19 14.42 32.28 28.13
CA GLY A 19 14.67 31.02 27.46
C GLY A 19 13.68 30.85 26.29
N ALA A 20 14.14 31.00 25.04
CA ALA A 20 13.39 30.63 23.87
C ALA A 20 13.24 29.11 23.88
N ALA A 21 12.10 28.59 24.35
CA ALA A 21 11.69 27.23 24.12
C ALA A 21 11.41 27.08 22.63
N ALA A 22 12.34 26.47 21.90
CA ALA A 22 12.08 26.02 20.54
C ALA A 22 10.96 24.96 20.61
N THR A 23 9.74 25.34 20.25
CA THR A 23 8.67 24.41 19.98
C THR A 23 9.11 23.57 18.79
N LEU A 24 9.57 22.34 19.04
CA LEU A 24 9.69 21.32 18.01
C LEU A 24 8.29 21.18 17.41
N ALA A 25 8.13 21.64 16.17
CA ALA A 25 6.90 21.43 15.42
C ALA A 25 6.66 19.91 15.38
N GLN A 26 5.60 19.47 16.04
CA GLN A 26 5.20 18.08 16.03
C GLN A 26 4.88 17.71 14.58
N ALA A 27 5.50 16.65 14.07
CA ALA A 27 5.21 16.19 12.72
C ALA A 27 3.68 15.98 12.59
N PRO A 28 3.09 16.34 11.45
CA PRO A 28 1.66 16.10 11.24
C PRO A 28 1.34 14.65 11.53
N GLN A 29 0.30 14.40 12.33
CA GLN A 29 -0.16 13.04 12.58
C GLN A 29 -0.75 12.50 11.29
N PRO A 30 -0.47 11.23 10.91
CA PRO A 30 -1.07 10.61 9.74
C PRO A 30 -2.59 10.62 9.83
N HIS A 31 -3.26 10.96 8.74
CA HIS A 31 -4.71 10.90 8.65
C HIS A 31 -5.23 9.47 8.44
N ARG A 32 -4.35 8.57 7.97
CA ARG A 32 -4.65 7.17 7.68
C ARG A 32 -3.60 6.24 8.29
N LEU A 33 -3.97 4.97 8.49
CA LEU A 33 -3.02 3.93 8.90
C LEU A 33 -2.17 3.46 7.72
N ASN A 34 -2.78 3.41 6.53
CA ASN A 34 -2.13 2.98 5.30
C ASN A 34 -1.62 4.19 4.50
N ARG A 35 -0.30 4.37 4.50
CA ARG A 35 0.35 5.48 3.78
C ARG A 35 0.04 5.50 2.29
N ALA A 36 -0.07 4.33 1.64
CA ALA A 36 -0.37 4.28 0.22
C ALA A 36 -1.78 4.82 -0.07
N ILE A 37 -2.77 4.46 0.76
CA ILE A 37 -4.14 4.99 0.65
C ILE A 37 -4.15 6.51 0.90
N GLU A 38 -3.44 6.99 1.93
CA GLU A 38 -3.34 8.41 2.21
C GLU A 38 -2.90 9.20 0.98
N LEU A 39 -1.81 8.78 0.35
CA LEU A 39 -1.26 9.43 -0.83
C LEU A 39 -2.17 9.35 -2.05
N LEU A 40 -2.73 8.17 -2.33
CA LEU A 40 -3.65 8.00 -3.46
C LEU A 40 -4.92 8.83 -3.29
N SER A 41 -5.43 8.97 -2.07
CA SER A 41 -6.59 9.82 -1.78
C SER A 41 -6.30 11.32 -1.99
N GLU A 42 -5.04 11.75 -1.85
CA GLU A 42 -4.56 13.09 -2.13
C GLU A 42 -4.14 13.29 -3.60
N GLY A 43 -4.32 12.28 -4.46
CA GLY A 43 -3.90 12.33 -5.86
C GLY A 43 -2.38 12.29 -6.05
N GLN A 44 -1.63 11.78 -5.07
CA GLN A 44 -0.19 11.63 -5.14
C GLN A 44 0.22 10.26 -5.65
N PRO A 45 1.22 10.17 -6.54
CA PRO A 45 1.79 8.89 -6.94
C PRO A 45 2.45 8.17 -5.76
N VAL A 46 2.40 6.85 -5.79
CA VAL A 46 2.92 5.95 -4.77
C VAL A 46 4.08 5.14 -5.32
N TYR A 47 5.17 5.10 -4.59
CA TYR A 47 6.40 4.40 -4.95
C TYR A 47 6.64 3.25 -3.99
N TYR A 48 6.80 2.05 -4.52
CA TYR A 48 7.08 0.90 -3.67
C TYR A 48 8.48 0.31 -3.88
N THR A 49 8.94 -0.37 -2.86
CA THR A 49 10.11 -1.24 -2.91
C THR A 49 9.70 -2.68 -2.65
N GLY A 50 10.50 -3.62 -3.08
CA GLY A 50 10.29 -5.05 -2.92
C GLY A 50 11.03 -5.81 -4.00
N SER A 51 11.14 -7.10 -3.84
CA SER A 51 11.84 -8.00 -4.78
C SER A 51 10.90 -9.10 -5.24
N HIS A 52 10.83 -9.34 -6.54
CA HIS A 52 10.16 -10.52 -7.08
C HIS A 52 10.85 -11.85 -6.68
N SER A 53 12.09 -11.79 -6.17
CA SER A 53 12.74 -12.96 -5.58
C SER A 53 12.27 -13.26 -4.15
N GLY A 54 11.33 -12.47 -3.64
CA GLY A 54 10.86 -12.52 -2.28
C GLY A 54 11.62 -11.58 -1.33
N THR A 55 11.01 -11.33 -0.18
CA THR A 55 11.60 -10.59 0.93
C THR A 55 12.01 -11.60 2.00
N GLU A 56 13.15 -11.37 2.64
CA GLU A 56 13.51 -12.19 3.80
C GLU A 56 12.51 -11.96 4.92
N GLY A 57 11.73 -12.99 5.24
CA GLY A 57 10.67 -12.97 6.23
C GLY A 57 11.24 -13.10 7.66
N SER A 58 12.02 -12.10 8.12
CA SER A 58 12.59 -12.11 9.46
C SER A 58 12.30 -10.82 10.23
N PHE A 59 12.32 -10.91 11.56
CA PHE A 59 12.16 -9.76 12.45
C PHE A 59 13.25 -8.70 12.20
N GLU A 60 14.49 -9.12 12.04
CA GLU A 60 15.63 -8.20 11.85
C GLU A 60 15.54 -7.48 10.49
N GLN A 61 15.11 -8.17 9.44
CA GLN A 61 14.89 -7.53 8.14
C GLN A 61 13.72 -6.52 8.22
N GLY A 62 12.61 -6.87 8.85
CA GLY A 62 11.50 -5.94 9.07
C GLY A 62 11.93 -4.70 9.85
N LYS A 63 12.69 -4.86 10.92
CA LYS A 63 13.21 -3.74 11.71
C LYS A 63 14.10 -2.80 10.87
N LYS A 64 14.92 -3.35 9.99
CA LYS A 64 15.75 -2.59 9.05
C LYS A 64 14.91 -1.83 8.03
N ASP A 65 13.88 -2.48 7.48
CA ASP A 65 13.05 -1.92 6.41
C ASP A 65 12.01 -0.90 6.91
N ALA A 66 11.80 -0.79 8.22
CA ALA A 66 10.86 0.16 8.82
C ALA A 66 11.11 1.63 8.42
N GLN A 67 12.37 1.98 8.10
CA GLN A 67 12.78 3.31 7.68
C GLN A 67 12.96 3.42 6.16
N THR A 68 12.26 2.59 5.38
CA THR A 68 12.34 2.62 3.91
C THR A 68 12.02 4.01 3.34
N TYR A 69 12.61 4.32 2.19
CA TYR A 69 12.25 5.50 1.39
C TYR A 69 10.91 5.36 0.67
N ALA A 70 10.42 4.12 0.52
CA ALA A 70 9.22 3.82 -0.25
C ALA A 70 7.93 4.12 0.54
N ASP A 71 6.84 4.33 -0.17
CA ASP A 71 5.53 4.59 0.40
C ASP A 71 4.84 3.32 0.88
N TYR A 72 5.17 2.17 0.25
CA TYR A 72 4.84 0.85 0.76
C TYR A 72 5.90 -0.18 0.35
N ILE A 73 5.84 -1.34 0.96
CA ILE A 73 6.66 -2.50 0.66
C ILE A 73 5.78 -3.53 -0.04
N SER A 74 6.16 -3.92 -1.25
CA SER A 74 5.58 -5.08 -1.93
C SER A 74 6.27 -6.34 -1.42
N TYR A 75 5.53 -7.17 -0.68
CA TYR A 75 6.05 -8.43 -0.15
C TYR A 75 5.59 -9.57 -1.07
N ASP A 76 6.54 -10.16 -1.77
CA ASP A 76 6.22 -11.13 -2.82
C ASP A 76 6.24 -12.57 -2.25
N MET A 77 5.09 -13.23 -2.31
CA MET A 77 4.92 -14.66 -2.05
C MET A 77 4.45 -15.43 -3.31
N GLU A 78 4.29 -14.74 -4.44
CA GLU A 78 3.96 -15.36 -5.72
C GLU A 78 5.18 -16.04 -6.32
N HIS A 79 6.33 -15.36 -6.30
CA HIS A 79 7.61 -15.86 -6.85
C HIS A 79 8.56 -16.38 -5.77
N ALA A 80 8.10 -16.43 -4.52
CA ALA A 80 8.84 -16.86 -3.34
C ALA A 80 8.01 -17.83 -2.49
N PRO A 81 8.60 -18.54 -1.53
CA PRO A 81 7.87 -19.42 -0.64
C PRO A 81 6.71 -18.74 0.06
N PHE A 82 5.57 -19.41 0.17
CA PHE A 82 4.44 -18.96 0.99
C PHE A 82 4.77 -19.16 2.48
N ASP A 83 5.47 -18.18 3.08
CA ASP A 83 5.94 -18.19 4.45
C ASP A 83 5.21 -17.15 5.32
N VAL A 84 4.03 -17.50 5.80
CA VAL A 84 3.22 -16.65 6.68
C VAL A 84 3.91 -16.41 8.03
N LYS A 85 4.71 -17.37 8.52
CA LYS A 85 5.44 -17.19 9.77
C LYS A 85 6.53 -16.12 9.62
N GLY A 86 7.33 -16.20 8.57
CA GLY A 86 8.34 -15.18 8.27
C GLY A 86 7.71 -13.81 8.06
N LEU A 87 6.57 -13.72 7.35
CA LEU A 87 5.83 -12.47 7.20
C LEU A 87 5.37 -11.90 8.55
N ALA A 88 4.86 -12.73 9.46
CA ALA A 88 4.46 -12.29 10.80
C ALA A 88 5.64 -11.76 11.62
N ASP A 89 6.82 -12.42 11.52
CA ASP A 89 8.06 -11.95 12.14
C ASP A 89 8.50 -10.61 11.54
N TYR A 90 8.44 -10.48 10.22
CA TYR A 90 8.74 -9.25 9.49
C TYR A 90 7.85 -8.08 9.91
N MET A 91 6.52 -8.29 9.99
CA MET A 91 5.57 -7.25 10.45
C MET A 91 5.87 -6.78 11.87
N ARG A 92 6.23 -7.69 12.80
CA ARG A 92 6.68 -7.31 14.13
C ARG A 92 7.99 -6.51 14.11
N GLY A 93 8.90 -6.87 13.21
CA GLY A 93 10.13 -6.13 12.96
C GLY A 93 9.86 -4.70 12.50
N LEU A 94 8.95 -4.50 11.55
CA LEU A 94 8.53 -3.17 11.10
C LEU A 94 8.02 -2.30 12.26
N VAL A 95 7.18 -2.86 13.14
CA VAL A 95 6.71 -2.15 14.34
C VAL A 95 7.88 -1.76 15.25
N ALA A 96 8.83 -2.66 15.46
CA ALA A 96 9.99 -2.41 16.34
C ALA A 96 10.97 -1.37 15.77
N GLY A 97 11.02 -1.21 14.45
CA GLY A 97 11.86 -0.23 13.75
C GLY A 97 11.18 1.10 13.44
N GLY A 98 9.84 1.19 13.64
CA GLY A 98 9.08 2.42 13.41
C GLY A 98 9.12 3.40 14.59
N PRO A 99 8.38 4.52 14.49
CA PRO A 99 7.54 4.93 13.37
C PRO A 99 8.35 5.33 12.13
N THR A 100 7.66 5.39 10.97
CA THR A 100 8.24 5.85 9.71
C THR A 100 8.52 7.36 9.76
N ARG A 101 9.24 7.89 8.77
CA ARG A 101 9.48 9.33 8.65
C ARG A 101 8.20 10.15 8.43
N SER A 102 7.17 9.54 7.87
CA SER A 102 5.85 10.17 7.72
C SER A 102 4.97 10.05 8.97
N GLY A 103 5.48 9.47 10.04
CA GLY A 103 4.77 9.31 11.31
C GLY A 103 3.86 8.09 11.40
N HIS A 104 3.73 7.29 10.33
CA HIS A 104 2.97 6.04 10.36
C HIS A 104 3.68 5.01 11.25
N ARG A 105 2.89 4.17 11.91
CA ARG A 105 3.41 3.13 12.81
C ARG A 105 4.39 2.18 12.13
N THR A 106 4.07 1.80 10.88
CA THR A 106 4.92 0.99 9.99
C THR A 106 4.78 1.51 8.56
N PRO A 107 5.70 1.17 7.64
CA PRO A 107 5.40 1.22 6.23
C PRO A 107 4.16 0.38 5.94
N ALA A 108 3.33 0.79 4.98
CA ALA A 108 2.30 -0.11 4.46
C ALA A 108 2.97 -1.32 3.80
N VAL A 109 2.37 -2.51 3.96
CA VAL A 109 2.83 -3.75 3.31
C VAL A 109 1.68 -4.31 2.48
N ILE A 110 1.92 -4.55 1.19
CA ILE A 110 0.98 -5.19 0.28
C ILE A 110 1.62 -6.49 -0.20
N VAL A 111 0.89 -7.60 -0.09
CA VAL A 111 1.42 -8.94 -0.37
C VAL A 111 0.87 -9.47 -1.68
N ASN A 112 1.76 -9.92 -2.57
CA ASN A 112 1.39 -10.74 -3.72
C ASN A 112 1.18 -12.17 -3.23
N VAL A 113 -0.07 -12.65 -3.25
CA VAL A 113 -0.41 -13.97 -2.73
C VAL A 113 -0.42 -14.97 -3.87
N PRO A 114 0.15 -16.19 -3.73
CA PRO A 114 0.27 -17.17 -4.81
C PRO A 114 -1.08 -17.87 -5.09
N VAL A 115 -2.12 -17.10 -5.26
CA VAL A 115 -3.46 -17.59 -5.66
C VAL A 115 -3.74 -17.09 -7.06
N ASN A 116 -3.74 -18.01 -8.03
CA ASN A 116 -4.12 -17.68 -9.39
C ASN A 116 -5.63 -17.43 -9.47
N GLY A 117 -6.00 -16.22 -9.91
CA GLY A 117 -7.39 -15.80 -10.07
C GLY A 117 -8.06 -16.32 -11.34
N THR A 118 -7.80 -17.58 -11.71
CA THR A 118 -8.32 -18.20 -12.95
C THR A 118 -9.85 -18.25 -12.99
N ASP A 119 -10.46 -18.57 -11.87
CA ASP A 119 -11.92 -18.64 -11.73
C ASP A 119 -12.36 -18.47 -10.27
N GLU A 120 -13.66 -18.30 -10.07
CA GLU A 120 -14.27 -18.12 -8.75
C GLU A 120 -14.01 -19.31 -7.82
N THR A 121 -14.08 -20.53 -8.32
CA THR A 121 -13.91 -21.76 -7.52
C THR A 121 -12.50 -21.86 -6.98
N THR A 122 -11.51 -21.57 -7.83
CA THR A 122 -10.09 -21.55 -7.44
C THR A 122 -9.84 -20.55 -6.34
N VAL A 123 -10.34 -19.32 -6.47
CA VAL A 123 -10.15 -18.29 -5.44
C VAL A 123 -10.88 -18.65 -4.14
N ARG A 124 -12.10 -19.17 -4.20
CA ARG A 124 -12.84 -19.60 -3.02
C ARG A 124 -12.13 -20.75 -2.28
N ALA A 125 -11.59 -21.72 -3.00
CA ALA A 125 -10.85 -22.83 -2.40
C ALA A 125 -9.56 -22.38 -1.68
N ASN A 126 -8.95 -21.28 -2.15
CA ASN A 126 -7.71 -20.72 -1.62
C ASN A 126 -7.92 -19.46 -0.75
N ALA A 127 -9.15 -19.10 -0.40
CA ALA A 127 -9.47 -17.91 0.41
C ALA A 127 -8.71 -17.86 1.74
N TRP A 128 -8.39 -19.00 2.33
CA TRP A 128 -7.61 -19.13 3.56
C TRP A 128 -6.22 -18.49 3.45
N MET A 129 -5.60 -18.49 2.27
CA MET A 129 -4.28 -17.87 2.07
C MET A 129 -4.34 -16.36 2.28
N PHE A 130 -5.33 -15.67 1.71
CA PHE A 130 -5.54 -14.23 1.95
C PHE A 130 -5.81 -13.97 3.42
N GLN A 131 -6.64 -14.79 4.06
CA GLN A 131 -7.03 -14.61 5.46
C GLN A 131 -5.83 -14.78 6.41
N GLN A 132 -4.95 -15.77 6.18
CA GLN A 132 -3.73 -15.95 6.96
C GLN A 132 -2.75 -14.81 6.78
N VAL A 133 -2.56 -14.34 5.55
CA VAL A 133 -1.71 -13.18 5.25
C VAL A 133 -2.25 -11.92 5.96
N LEU A 134 -3.54 -11.64 5.86
CA LEU A 134 -4.17 -10.49 6.53
C LEU A 134 -4.09 -10.57 8.07
N ALA A 135 -4.11 -11.79 8.64
CA ALA A 135 -3.96 -12.00 10.08
C ALA A 135 -2.57 -11.57 10.61
N THR A 136 -1.56 -11.41 9.76
CA THR A 136 -0.25 -10.86 10.14
C THR A 136 -0.24 -9.35 10.29
N GLY A 137 -1.32 -8.64 9.90
CA GLY A 137 -1.43 -7.19 10.01
C GLY A 137 -0.92 -6.42 8.79
N VAL A 138 -0.80 -7.05 7.62
CA VAL A 138 -0.48 -6.36 6.36
C VAL A 138 -1.61 -5.41 5.95
N HIS A 139 -1.29 -4.45 5.10
CA HIS A 139 -2.17 -3.34 4.71
C HIS A 139 -2.84 -3.53 3.34
N GLY A 140 -2.61 -4.66 2.70
CA GLY A 140 -3.22 -5.01 1.43
C GLY A 140 -2.73 -6.32 0.88
N VAL A 141 -3.43 -6.81 -0.13
CA VAL A 141 -3.10 -8.04 -0.86
C VAL A 141 -3.41 -7.87 -2.34
N MET A 142 -2.71 -8.64 -3.17
CA MET A 142 -2.93 -8.71 -4.61
C MET A 142 -3.35 -10.11 -5.03
N LEU A 143 -4.33 -10.18 -5.92
CA LEU A 143 -4.71 -11.39 -6.65
C LEU A 143 -3.93 -11.42 -7.97
N THR A 144 -3.16 -12.49 -8.19
CA THR A 144 -2.41 -12.71 -9.43
C THR A 144 -3.28 -13.39 -10.47
N HIS A 145 -2.98 -13.24 -11.76
CA HIS A 145 -3.74 -13.85 -12.87
C HIS A 145 -5.26 -13.68 -12.73
N ALA A 146 -5.73 -12.43 -12.61
CA ALA A 146 -7.15 -12.15 -12.38
C ALA A 146 -7.97 -12.33 -13.68
N ASP A 147 -8.22 -13.59 -14.07
CA ASP A 147 -8.77 -13.96 -15.36
C ASP A 147 -10.25 -13.61 -15.51
N THR A 148 -11.01 -13.66 -14.41
CA THR A 148 -12.46 -13.52 -14.49
C THR A 148 -13.04 -12.57 -13.43
N PRO A 149 -14.16 -11.89 -13.73
CA PRO A 149 -14.87 -11.08 -12.73
C PRO A 149 -15.32 -11.89 -11.51
N GLY A 150 -15.64 -13.19 -11.70
CA GLY A 150 -16.00 -14.11 -10.62
C GLY A 150 -14.86 -14.33 -9.63
N ALA A 151 -13.63 -14.52 -10.15
CA ALA A 151 -12.43 -14.65 -9.33
C ALA A 151 -12.20 -13.39 -8.47
N VAL A 152 -12.31 -12.20 -9.07
CA VAL A 152 -12.12 -10.94 -8.35
C VAL A 152 -13.21 -10.70 -7.31
N ARG A 153 -14.48 -11.04 -7.60
CA ARG A 153 -15.54 -11.01 -6.58
C ARG A 153 -15.23 -11.92 -5.40
N ALA A 154 -14.85 -13.17 -5.66
CA ALA A 154 -14.48 -14.13 -4.62
C ALA A 154 -13.28 -13.62 -3.78
N PHE A 155 -12.31 -12.96 -4.41
CA PHE A 155 -11.17 -12.34 -3.73
C PHE A 155 -11.62 -11.23 -2.79
N VAL A 156 -12.43 -10.28 -3.26
CA VAL A 156 -12.94 -9.18 -2.42
C VAL A 156 -13.76 -9.74 -1.24
N GLU A 157 -14.61 -10.72 -1.47
CA GLU A 157 -15.41 -11.38 -0.43
C GLU A 157 -14.54 -12.14 0.60
N ALA A 158 -13.43 -12.75 0.15
CA ALA A 158 -12.53 -13.50 1.02
C ALA A 158 -11.79 -12.62 2.03
N VAL A 159 -11.52 -11.36 1.70
CA VAL A 159 -10.76 -10.42 2.54
C VAL A 159 -11.64 -9.59 3.47
N ARG A 160 -12.93 -9.52 3.24
CA ARG A 160 -13.89 -8.69 3.98
C ARG A 160 -14.53 -9.42 5.15
N PHE A 161 -14.75 -8.69 6.24
CA PHE A 161 -15.60 -9.18 7.32
C PHE A 161 -17.10 -9.08 6.95
N PRO A 162 -17.97 -10.02 7.42
CA PRO A 162 -19.40 -10.02 7.09
C PRO A 162 -20.17 -8.79 7.58
N ILE A 163 -19.61 -8.05 8.52
CA ILE A 163 -20.23 -6.82 9.09
C ILE A 163 -20.30 -5.69 8.07
N HIS A 164 -19.39 -5.65 7.08
CA HIS A 164 -19.35 -4.62 6.06
C HIS A 164 -20.40 -4.87 4.97
N LYS A 165 -21.25 -3.89 4.71
CA LYS A 165 -22.38 -4.02 3.78
C LYS A 165 -22.21 -3.20 2.49
N GLN A 166 -21.15 -2.39 2.38
CA GLN A 166 -20.87 -1.61 1.18
C GLN A 166 -20.66 -2.52 -0.02
N GLY A 167 -21.31 -2.23 -1.14
CA GLY A 167 -21.15 -2.93 -2.42
C GLY A 167 -22.00 -4.17 -2.60
N LEU A 168 -22.84 -4.58 -1.64
CA LEU A 168 -23.78 -5.69 -1.81
C LEU A 168 -24.78 -5.42 -2.96
N ASP A 169 -25.13 -4.17 -3.15
CA ASP A 169 -25.96 -3.68 -4.25
C ASP A 169 -25.22 -3.62 -5.59
N LYS A 170 -23.89 -3.84 -5.58
CA LYS A 170 -23.01 -3.76 -6.76
C LYS A 170 -22.49 -5.12 -7.22
N GLY A 171 -23.11 -6.21 -6.75
CA GLY A 171 -22.85 -7.58 -7.23
C GLY A 171 -21.72 -8.32 -6.51
N ILE A 172 -21.22 -7.85 -5.37
CA ILE A 172 -20.45 -8.65 -4.42
C ILE A 172 -21.37 -9.19 -3.32
N GLN A 173 -21.00 -10.32 -2.73
CA GLN A 173 -21.71 -10.90 -1.60
C GLN A 173 -21.12 -10.45 -0.26
N GLU A 174 -21.72 -10.90 0.84
CA GLU A 174 -21.16 -10.68 2.16
C GLU A 174 -19.74 -11.22 2.28
N GLY A 175 -18.93 -10.51 3.06
CA GLY A 175 -17.55 -10.92 3.37
C GLY A 175 -17.52 -12.31 4.03
N ARG A 176 -16.43 -13.03 3.79
CA ARG A 176 -16.23 -14.41 4.30
C ARG A 176 -15.03 -14.52 5.24
N ARG A 177 -14.41 -13.40 5.59
CA ARG A 177 -13.30 -13.38 6.53
C ARG A 177 -13.80 -13.59 7.95
N GLY A 178 -13.23 -14.59 8.65
CA GLY A 178 -13.47 -14.80 10.08
C GLY A 178 -12.63 -13.85 10.94
N ALA A 179 -13.03 -13.68 12.19
CA ALA A 179 -12.33 -12.80 13.16
C ALA A 179 -10.99 -13.36 13.67
N HIS A 180 -10.59 -14.55 13.25
CA HIS A 180 -9.30 -15.14 13.64
C HIS A 180 -8.14 -14.25 13.19
N GLY A 181 -7.17 -14.05 14.09
CA GLY A 181 -6.02 -13.19 13.83
C GLY A 181 -6.25 -11.70 14.08
N THR A 182 -7.49 -11.24 14.33
CA THR A 182 -7.80 -9.84 14.64
C THR A 182 -6.91 -9.26 15.74
N PRO A 183 -6.71 -9.89 16.92
CA PRO A 183 -5.88 -9.32 17.97
C PRO A 183 -4.40 -9.16 17.57
N THR A 184 -3.89 -10.04 16.71
CA THR A 184 -2.51 -9.93 16.20
C THR A 184 -2.39 -8.77 15.22
N ALA A 185 -3.29 -8.69 14.26
CA ALA A 185 -3.29 -7.64 13.24
C ALA A 185 -3.55 -6.26 13.85
N ALA A 186 -4.50 -6.13 14.78
CA ALA A 186 -4.79 -4.91 15.53
C ALA A 186 -3.54 -4.38 16.28
N LYS A 187 -2.76 -5.25 16.92
CA LYS A 187 -1.49 -4.89 17.56
C LYS A 187 -0.47 -4.33 16.57
N ILE A 188 -0.38 -4.91 15.38
CA ILE A 188 0.51 -4.40 14.31
C ILE A 188 0.06 -2.99 13.89
N TRP A 189 -1.24 -2.79 13.69
CA TRP A 189 -1.79 -1.48 13.32
C TRP A 189 -1.77 -0.48 14.48
N GLY A 190 -1.66 -0.96 15.74
CA GLY A 190 -1.63 -0.11 16.94
C GLY A 190 -2.99 0.44 17.34
N ILE A 191 -4.04 -0.30 17.07
CA ILE A 191 -5.45 0.03 17.34
C ILE A 191 -6.12 -1.10 18.14
N SER A 192 -7.34 -0.87 18.61
CA SER A 192 -8.15 -1.90 19.26
C SER A 192 -8.66 -2.96 18.27
N ASP A 193 -9.09 -4.11 18.80
CA ASP A 193 -9.67 -5.18 17.97
C ASP A 193 -10.96 -4.70 17.25
N ASP A 194 -11.79 -3.93 17.92
CA ASP A 194 -13.02 -3.37 17.34
C ASP A 194 -12.71 -2.38 16.21
N GLU A 195 -11.75 -1.46 16.43
CA GLU A 195 -11.29 -0.56 15.36
C GLU A 195 -10.69 -1.30 14.18
N TYR A 196 -9.99 -2.42 14.43
CA TYR A 196 -9.48 -3.24 13.34
C TYR A 196 -10.61 -3.89 12.53
N LEU A 197 -11.65 -4.40 13.19
CA LEU A 197 -12.83 -4.94 12.50
C LEU A 197 -13.49 -3.89 11.61
N ASP A 198 -13.58 -2.64 12.07
CA ASP A 198 -14.19 -1.53 11.32
C ASP A 198 -13.30 -1.07 10.14
N LYS A 199 -11.99 -1.01 10.34
CA LYS A 199 -11.05 -0.43 9.38
C LYS A 199 -10.44 -1.43 8.38
N ALA A 200 -10.42 -2.72 8.70
CA ALA A 200 -9.83 -3.75 7.83
C ALA A 200 -10.79 -4.17 6.71
N ASP A 201 -11.22 -3.20 5.92
CA ASP A 201 -12.09 -3.33 4.76
C ASP A 201 -11.45 -2.61 3.54
N PRO A 202 -11.74 -3.04 2.31
CA PRO A 202 -11.16 -2.47 1.10
C PRO A 202 -11.51 -1.00 0.86
N TRP A 203 -10.49 -0.17 0.71
CA TRP A 203 -10.62 1.18 0.16
C TRP A 203 -10.50 1.11 -1.39
N PRO A 204 -11.26 1.89 -2.19
CA PRO A 204 -12.20 2.94 -1.78
C PRO A 204 -13.65 2.47 -1.60
N LEU A 205 -13.94 1.17 -1.68
CA LEU A 205 -15.30 0.64 -1.49
C LEU A 205 -15.89 1.07 -0.14
N ASN A 206 -15.09 0.92 0.91
CA ASN A 206 -15.33 1.55 2.20
C ASN A 206 -14.41 2.78 2.29
N PRO A 207 -14.96 4.01 2.35
CA PRO A 207 -14.13 5.23 2.43
C PRO A 207 -13.21 5.25 3.66
N ASP A 208 -13.60 4.61 4.77
CA ASP A 208 -12.81 4.51 6.00
C ASP A 208 -11.94 3.26 6.06
N GLY A 209 -12.00 2.42 5.03
CA GLY A 209 -11.20 1.20 4.91
C GLY A 209 -9.72 1.48 4.77
N GLU A 210 -8.90 0.60 5.33
CA GLU A 210 -7.43 0.71 5.33
C GLU A 210 -6.73 -0.44 4.60
N LEU A 211 -7.51 -1.30 3.90
CA LEU A 211 -6.95 -2.34 3.02
C LEU A 211 -6.88 -1.85 1.57
N LEU A 212 -5.71 -1.95 0.97
CA LEU A 212 -5.50 -1.65 -0.45
C LEU A 212 -5.45 -2.96 -1.24
N LEU A 213 -6.46 -3.22 -2.07
CA LEU A 213 -6.54 -4.42 -2.88
C LEU A 213 -6.15 -4.15 -4.33
N GLY A 214 -5.29 -5.02 -4.87
CA GLY A 214 -4.88 -4.98 -6.25
C GLY A 214 -5.12 -6.30 -6.98
N VAL A 215 -5.11 -6.23 -8.31
CA VAL A 215 -5.17 -7.40 -9.20
C VAL A 215 -4.11 -7.30 -10.28
N LYS A 216 -3.64 -8.45 -10.78
CA LYS A 216 -2.72 -8.50 -11.93
C LYS A 216 -3.48 -8.98 -13.17
N ILE A 217 -3.41 -8.18 -14.24
CA ILE A 217 -3.85 -8.56 -15.59
C ILE A 217 -2.59 -8.86 -16.40
N GLU A 218 -2.16 -10.11 -16.36
CA GLU A 218 -0.81 -10.49 -16.78
C GLU A 218 -0.75 -11.66 -17.76
N ASP A 219 -1.90 -12.06 -18.29
CA ASP A 219 -1.97 -13.04 -19.34
C ASP A 219 -3.12 -12.76 -20.33
N LYS A 220 -3.18 -13.53 -21.41
CA LYS A 220 -4.19 -13.36 -22.45
C LYS A 220 -5.62 -13.64 -21.99
N TYR A 221 -5.81 -14.46 -20.94
CA TYR A 221 -7.12 -14.82 -20.41
C TYR A 221 -7.66 -13.67 -19.54
N ALA A 222 -6.83 -13.14 -18.61
CA ALA A 222 -7.14 -11.94 -17.86
C ALA A 222 -7.36 -10.74 -18.80
N LEU A 223 -6.50 -10.58 -19.83
CA LEU A 223 -6.63 -9.50 -20.81
C LEU A 223 -7.96 -9.58 -21.56
N ALA A 224 -8.42 -10.79 -21.91
CA ALA A 224 -9.69 -10.96 -22.63
C ALA A 224 -10.89 -10.42 -21.86
N ASN A 225 -10.85 -10.43 -20.53
CA ASN A 225 -11.91 -10.02 -19.61
C ASN A 225 -11.61 -8.71 -18.87
N ALA A 226 -10.53 -8.00 -19.21
CA ALA A 226 -10.01 -6.88 -18.41
C ALA A 226 -11.07 -5.83 -18.06
N GLU A 227 -11.92 -5.44 -19.02
CA GLU A 227 -12.95 -4.42 -18.80
C GLU A 227 -13.99 -4.86 -17.76
N GLU A 228 -14.44 -6.11 -17.81
CA GLU A 228 -15.44 -6.61 -16.87
C GLU A 228 -14.82 -6.97 -15.51
N THR A 229 -13.60 -7.50 -15.51
CA THR A 229 -12.85 -7.84 -14.31
C THR A 229 -12.56 -6.59 -13.47
N LEU A 230 -12.16 -5.50 -14.12
CA LEU A 230 -11.82 -4.25 -13.45
C LEU A 230 -13.04 -3.40 -13.04
N LYS A 231 -14.27 -3.82 -13.38
CA LYS A 231 -15.52 -3.22 -12.84
C LYS A 231 -15.87 -3.73 -11.45
N VAL A 232 -15.27 -4.83 -11.00
CA VAL A 232 -15.63 -5.44 -9.71
C VAL A 232 -15.30 -4.46 -8.58
N PRO A 233 -16.28 -4.11 -7.72
CA PRO A 233 -16.04 -3.17 -6.64
C PRO A 233 -15.13 -3.77 -5.56
N GLY A 234 -14.33 -2.92 -4.92
CA GLY A 234 -13.46 -3.32 -3.81
C GLY A 234 -11.99 -3.46 -4.16
N ILE A 235 -11.63 -3.54 -5.45
CA ILE A 235 -10.24 -3.36 -5.89
C ILE A 235 -9.94 -1.86 -6.06
N ALA A 236 -8.70 -1.47 -5.76
CA ALA A 236 -8.26 -0.07 -5.88
C ALA A 236 -7.33 0.13 -7.08
N PHE A 237 -6.59 -0.88 -7.48
CA PHE A 237 -5.62 -0.77 -8.56
C PHE A 237 -5.44 -2.06 -9.35
N ALA A 238 -4.88 -1.92 -10.55
CA ALA A 238 -4.47 -3.06 -11.35
C ALA A 238 -3.05 -2.88 -11.91
N GLU A 239 -2.32 -3.97 -11.95
CA GLU A 239 -1.05 -4.14 -12.63
C GLU A 239 -1.27 -4.89 -13.95
N TRP A 240 -0.50 -4.54 -14.98
CA TRP A 240 -0.47 -5.32 -16.23
C TRP A 240 0.80 -6.17 -16.26
N GLY A 241 1.15 -7.03 -15.49
CA GLY A 241 2.38 -7.83 -15.37
C GLY A 241 3.08 -8.11 -16.72
N PRO A 242 4.09 -7.32 -17.14
CA PRO A 242 4.65 -7.42 -18.48
C PRO A 242 5.42 -8.71 -18.73
N GLY A 243 5.96 -9.34 -17.70
CA GLY A 243 6.73 -10.60 -17.83
C GLY A 243 5.83 -11.74 -18.27
N ASP A 244 4.79 -12.03 -17.51
CA ASP A 244 3.87 -13.13 -17.80
C ASP A 244 2.98 -12.84 -19.00
N MET A 245 2.58 -11.58 -19.19
CA MET A 245 1.88 -11.16 -20.41
C MET A 245 2.70 -11.47 -21.66
N ALA A 246 4.02 -11.19 -21.66
CA ALA A 246 4.88 -11.50 -22.79
C ALA A 246 4.91 -13.00 -23.09
N LEU A 247 5.10 -13.83 -22.07
CA LEU A 247 5.10 -15.29 -22.21
C LEU A 247 3.76 -15.79 -22.72
N SER A 248 2.66 -15.28 -22.16
CA SER A 248 1.31 -15.66 -22.56
C SER A 248 0.96 -15.29 -24.01
N LEU A 249 1.53 -14.17 -24.51
CA LEU A 249 1.38 -13.72 -25.90
C LEU A 249 2.43 -14.32 -26.85
N GLY A 250 3.35 -15.18 -26.36
CA GLY A 250 4.44 -15.76 -27.15
C GLY A 250 5.48 -14.74 -27.58
N VAL A 251 5.66 -13.65 -26.82
CA VAL A 251 6.67 -12.63 -27.05
C VAL A 251 7.89 -12.92 -26.19
N ARG A 252 9.09 -12.83 -26.75
CA ARG A 252 10.35 -13.10 -26.04
C ARG A 252 11.42 -12.09 -26.44
N GLY A 253 12.43 -11.99 -25.61
CA GLY A 253 13.63 -11.18 -25.85
C GLY A 253 13.65 -9.86 -25.10
N PRO A 254 14.76 -9.15 -25.14
CA PRO A 254 14.98 -7.94 -24.32
C PRO A 254 14.05 -6.78 -24.71
N ASP A 255 13.56 -6.76 -25.95
CA ASP A 255 12.65 -5.73 -26.46
C ASP A 255 11.18 -6.15 -26.41
N ALA A 256 10.83 -7.21 -25.69
CA ALA A 256 9.46 -7.71 -25.60
C ALA A 256 8.44 -6.62 -25.28
N VAL A 257 8.75 -5.72 -24.37
CA VAL A 257 7.88 -4.59 -23.98
C VAL A 257 7.53 -3.67 -25.16
N ASN A 258 8.35 -3.63 -26.20
CA ASN A 258 8.17 -2.83 -27.41
C ASN A 258 7.38 -3.55 -28.50
N ASP A 259 7.03 -4.82 -28.32
CA ASP A 259 6.18 -5.56 -29.26
C ASP A 259 4.79 -4.87 -29.37
N PRO A 260 4.22 -4.70 -30.57
CA PRO A 260 2.90 -4.08 -30.74
C PRO A 260 1.79 -4.74 -29.91
N ARG A 261 1.85 -6.06 -29.72
CA ARG A 261 0.87 -6.82 -28.90
C ARG A 261 0.97 -6.43 -27.42
N MET A 262 2.19 -6.25 -26.92
CA MET A 262 2.46 -5.83 -25.55
C MET A 262 1.99 -4.39 -25.31
N ARG A 263 2.28 -3.48 -26.25
CA ARG A 263 1.79 -2.12 -26.17
C ARG A 263 0.27 -2.05 -26.20
N ALA A 264 -0.38 -2.86 -27.05
CA ALA A 264 -1.84 -2.94 -27.12
C ALA A 264 -2.43 -3.50 -25.81
N ALA A 265 -1.84 -4.54 -25.23
CA ALA A 265 -2.26 -5.12 -23.96
C ALA A 265 -2.17 -4.07 -22.82
N ARG A 266 -1.02 -3.40 -22.68
CA ARG A 266 -0.85 -2.32 -21.69
C ARG A 266 -1.89 -1.22 -21.86
N ALA A 267 -2.07 -0.74 -23.09
CA ALA A 267 -3.03 0.32 -23.38
C ALA A 267 -4.47 -0.08 -23.01
N ARG A 268 -4.85 -1.33 -23.26
CA ARG A 268 -6.17 -1.86 -22.94
C ARG A 268 -6.40 -1.92 -21.42
N VAL A 269 -5.45 -2.48 -20.66
CA VAL A 269 -5.54 -2.53 -19.19
C VAL A 269 -5.59 -1.12 -18.60
N PHE A 270 -4.74 -0.21 -19.09
CA PHE A 270 -4.74 1.17 -18.64
C PHE A 270 -6.07 1.89 -18.92
N ALA A 271 -6.65 1.71 -20.13
CA ALA A 271 -7.94 2.26 -20.46
C ALA A 271 -9.06 1.72 -19.57
N ALA A 272 -9.03 0.42 -19.27
CA ALA A 272 -9.99 -0.22 -18.38
C ALA A 272 -9.86 0.29 -16.93
N CYS A 273 -8.63 0.50 -16.43
CA CYS A 273 -8.41 1.16 -15.14
C CYS A 273 -9.03 2.56 -15.10
N LYS A 274 -8.75 3.39 -16.10
CA LYS A 274 -9.28 4.76 -16.19
C LYS A 274 -10.82 4.78 -16.23
N ALA A 275 -11.43 3.89 -17.01
CA ALA A 275 -12.88 3.80 -17.14
C ALA A 275 -13.57 3.41 -15.81
N ASN A 276 -12.86 2.72 -14.93
CA ASN A 276 -13.38 2.24 -13.64
C ASN A 276 -12.79 2.99 -12.43
N HIS A 277 -12.10 4.11 -12.65
CA HIS A 277 -11.47 4.93 -11.61
C HIS A 277 -10.47 4.15 -10.73
N LEU A 278 -9.82 3.14 -11.31
CA LEU A 278 -8.75 2.38 -10.64
C LEU A 278 -7.39 3.03 -10.92
N PHE A 279 -6.51 2.91 -9.95
CA PHE A 279 -5.11 3.29 -10.13
C PHE A 279 -4.39 2.25 -10.98
N PHE A 280 -3.55 2.73 -11.88
CA PHE A 280 -2.76 1.86 -12.73
C PHE A 280 -1.34 1.74 -12.19
N LEU A 281 -0.90 0.49 -11.99
CA LEU A 281 0.46 0.16 -11.60
C LEU A 281 1.29 -0.18 -12.84
N ASN A 282 2.42 0.49 -13.01
CA ASN A 282 3.38 0.24 -14.07
C ASN A 282 4.81 0.56 -13.62
N SER A 283 5.78 -0.08 -14.26
CA SER A 283 7.20 0.12 -13.96
C SER A 283 7.64 1.56 -14.13
N MET A 284 8.38 2.07 -13.15
CA MET A 284 8.97 3.40 -13.13
C MET A 284 10.48 3.32 -12.91
N ASN A 285 11.21 4.23 -13.56
CA ASN A 285 12.65 4.39 -13.40
C ASN A 285 13.05 5.88 -13.50
N PRO A 286 14.30 6.26 -13.21
CA PRO A 286 14.68 7.68 -13.22
C PRO A 286 14.46 8.40 -14.56
N SER A 287 14.49 7.68 -15.69
CA SER A 287 14.34 8.27 -17.02
C SER A 287 12.89 8.43 -17.46
N ASN A 288 11.94 7.67 -16.88
CA ASN A 288 10.55 7.67 -17.36
C ASN A 288 9.50 8.12 -16.31
N VAL A 289 9.86 8.23 -15.04
CA VAL A 289 8.89 8.46 -13.95
C VAL A 289 8.02 9.71 -14.17
N VAL A 290 8.56 10.79 -14.68
CA VAL A 290 7.82 12.02 -14.95
C VAL A 290 6.78 11.80 -16.06
N ASP A 291 7.13 11.09 -17.11
CA ASP A 291 6.22 10.80 -18.22
C ASP A 291 5.15 9.79 -17.81
N MET A 292 5.49 8.80 -17.00
CA MET A 292 4.52 7.87 -16.40
C MET A 292 3.49 8.63 -15.54
N ILE A 293 3.92 9.56 -14.70
CA ILE A 293 3.01 10.38 -13.88
C ILE A 293 2.11 11.24 -14.78
N LYS A 294 2.64 11.90 -15.81
CA LYS A 294 1.84 12.68 -16.77
C LYS A 294 0.82 11.85 -17.52
N GLU A 295 1.14 10.61 -17.84
CA GLU A 295 0.22 9.66 -18.46
C GLU A 295 -0.94 9.27 -17.52
N GLY A 296 -0.68 9.27 -16.19
CA GLY A 296 -1.65 8.91 -15.15
C GLY A 296 -1.30 7.60 -14.44
N VAL A 297 -0.06 7.12 -14.54
CA VAL A 297 0.43 6.01 -13.71
C VAL A 297 0.60 6.51 -12.29
N MET A 298 -0.08 5.88 -11.34
CA MET A 298 -0.11 6.34 -9.95
C MET A 298 0.60 5.40 -8.98
N ILE A 299 0.98 4.21 -9.39
CA ILE A 299 1.71 3.25 -8.55
C ILE A 299 2.84 2.66 -9.38
N GLY A 300 4.02 2.52 -8.78
CA GLY A 300 5.12 1.85 -9.46
C GLY A 300 6.28 1.44 -8.57
N PRO A 301 7.00 0.36 -8.94
CA PRO A 301 8.28 0.04 -8.34
C PRO A 301 9.25 1.20 -8.60
N ALA A 302 10.00 1.58 -7.60
CA ALA A 302 10.89 2.73 -7.71
C ALA A 302 12.15 2.54 -6.87
N SER A 303 13.30 2.90 -7.44
CA SER A 303 14.48 3.17 -6.63
C SER A 303 14.28 4.47 -5.82
N GLN A 304 15.08 4.70 -4.82
CA GLN A 304 15.05 5.95 -4.06
C GLN A 304 15.17 7.18 -5.00
N GLN A 305 16.08 7.13 -5.96
CA GLN A 305 16.26 8.19 -6.96
C GLN A 305 14.99 8.42 -7.79
N THR A 306 14.33 7.35 -8.24
CA THR A 306 13.09 7.44 -9.00
C THR A 306 11.99 8.12 -8.17
N ALA A 307 11.82 7.70 -6.92
CA ALA A 307 10.84 8.26 -6.01
C ALA A 307 11.10 9.76 -5.73
N GLU A 308 12.36 10.14 -5.52
CA GLU A 308 12.75 11.55 -5.31
C GLU A 308 12.43 12.43 -6.53
N ILE A 309 12.71 11.96 -7.75
CA ILE A 309 12.36 12.66 -9.00
C ILE A 309 10.85 12.86 -9.10
N GLY A 310 10.07 11.81 -8.87
CA GLY A 310 8.62 11.85 -8.97
C GLY A 310 8.00 12.76 -7.90
N ARG A 311 8.43 12.67 -6.65
CA ARG A 311 8.00 13.54 -5.54
C ARG A 311 8.30 15.01 -5.81
N LYS A 312 9.48 15.30 -6.33
CA LYS A 312 9.85 16.66 -6.74
C LYS A 312 8.94 17.20 -7.86
N PHE A 313 8.64 16.36 -8.85
CA PHE A 313 7.75 16.73 -9.96
C PHE A 313 6.33 17.05 -9.47
N THR A 314 5.77 16.25 -8.57
CA THR A 314 4.44 16.45 -8.00
C THR A 314 4.40 17.48 -6.86
N LYS A 315 5.53 18.10 -6.53
CA LYS A 315 5.68 19.05 -5.41
C LYS A 315 5.21 18.48 -4.07
N ARG A 316 5.41 17.18 -3.88
CA ARG A 316 5.03 16.51 -2.64
C ARG A 316 5.90 17.03 -1.48
N LEU A 317 5.25 17.65 -0.50
CA LEU A 317 5.93 18.34 0.62
C LEU A 317 6.25 17.40 1.78
N LEU A 318 5.66 16.23 1.81
CA LEU A 318 5.85 15.29 2.90
C LEU A 318 7.22 14.66 2.88
N PRO A 319 7.79 14.38 4.05
CA PRO A 319 9.10 13.77 4.12
C PRO A 319 9.19 12.43 3.38
N TRP A 320 8.13 11.79 3.09
CA TRP A 320 8.07 10.54 2.26
C TRP A 320 6.64 10.10 2.03
#